data_26a956c155e5ee3d8622ca20b94f35f0
#
_entry.id   26a956c155e5ee3d8622ca20b94f35f0
#
_cell.length_a   1.000
_cell.length_b   1.000
_cell.length_c   1.000
_cell.angle_alpha   90.00
_cell.angle_beta   90.00
_cell.angle_gamma   90.00
#
_symmetry.space_group_name_H-M   'P 1'
#
loop_
_entity.id
_entity.type
_entity.pdbx_description
1 polymer ?
#
loop_
_entity_poly.entity_id
_entity_poly.type
_entity_poly.pdbx_seq_one_letter_code
_entity_poly.pdbx_strand_id
1 'polypeptide(L)'
;MKKILKLFKLSSFFILILIILSRAYALETKHVDIWSDGTRMSGDIFFPLGFNIDVPNPAIIMAHGWGGKRSDLNRYFVPKFVKAGFIVLTFDYRGWEDSDSRLVIIGDQPEIDQNGEINVYAKAIREVVDPIDQTRDIFSALDFLCGEEGVDTERIGLWGTSYSGGHVIYVAAQDDRVAAIYSQVSYQGNGRNIRKNFYRQRAIEKARGVIDPIPQGIDIIPKLLGSPDLAKMLGYRPIDWAYKITVPTLIVDVEQEELFDRKKNGLSVYNIIKNNAVSKYHTFPGTHYDIYYQYFEASTNLAVQWFVKYLK
;
A
#
# COMPACT_ATOMS: atom_id res chain seq x y z
N MET A 1 -40.45 34.71 29.24
CA MET A 1 -40.47 33.27 29.07
C MET A 1 -40.63 32.80 27.62
N LYS A 2 -41.65 33.21 26.84
CA LYS A 2 -41.90 32.75 25.46
C LYS A 2 -40.74 33.01 24.45
N LYS A 3 -39.98 34.14 24.58
CA LYS A 3 -38.82 34.45 23.70
C LYS A 3 -37.59 33.56 23.96
N ILE A 4 -37.33 33.18 25.22
CA ILE A 4 -36.20 32.32 25.59
C ILE A 4 -36.45 30.88 25.11
N LEU A 5 -37.71 30.40 25.19
CA LEU A 5 -38.09 29.07 24.69
C LEU A 5 -37.94 28.96 23.14
N LYS A 6 -38.14 30.04 22.43
CA LYS A 6 -38.01 30.11 20.95
C LYS A 6 -36.55 30.08 20.52
N LEU A 7 -35.65 30.74 21.27
CA LEU A 7 -34.20 30.67 21.06
C LEU A 7 -33.63 29.27 21.33
N PHE A 8 -34.08 28.62 22.40
CA PHE A 8 -33.63 27.26 22.72
C PHE A 8 -34.05 26.23 21.63
N LYS A 9 -35.27 26.36 21.11
CA LYS A 9 -35.75 25.49 20.03
C LYS A 9 -35.00 25.72 18.71
N LEU A 10 -34.63 26.99 18.39
CA LEU A 10 -33.81 27.29 17.21
C LEU A 10 -32.38 26.76 17.33
N SER A 11 -31.76 26.89 18.51
CA SER A 11 -30.41 26.37 18.75
C SER A 11 -30.37 24.85 18.70
N SER A 12 -31.34 24.15 19.29
CA SER A 12 -31.44 22.69 19.21
C SER A 12 -31.66 22.17 17.80
N PHE A 13 -32.42 22.91 16.97
CA PHE A 13 -32.64 22.59 15.57
C PHE A 13 -31.37 22.77 14.73
N PHE A 14 -30.60 23.85 14.97
CA PHE A 14 -29.29 24.07 14.34
C PHE A 14 -28.26 23.03 14.73
N ILE A 15 -28.22 22.62 16.00
CA ILE A 15 -27.32 21.57 16.49
C ILE A 15 -27.70 20.22 15.85
N LEU A 16 -29.00 19.91 15.74
CA LEU A 16 -29.47 18.69 15.11
C LEU A 16 -29.13 18.67 13.60
N ILE A 17 -29.27 19.79 12.90
CA ILE A 17 -28.88 19.93 11.48
C ILE A 17 -27.36 19.77 11.35
N LEU A 18 -26.55 20.36 12.23
CA LEU A 18 -25.09 20.21 12.25
C LEU A 18 -24.67 18.75 12.50
N ILE A 19 -25.35 18.04 13.38
CA ILE A 19 -25.10 16.61 13.67
C ILE A 19 -25.52 15.74 12.46
N ILE A 20 -26.64 16.05 11.82
CA ILE A 20 -27.08 15.34 10.61
C ILE A 20 -26.14 15.60 9.45
N LEU A 21 -25.70 16.86 9.26
CA LEU A 21 -24.74 17.22 8.22
C LEU A 21 -23.36 16.60 8.52
N SER A 22 -22.91 16.55 9.77
CA SER A 22 -21.63 15.90 10.11
C SER A 22 -21.67 14.38 9.88
N ARG A 23 -22.79 13.71 10.10
CA ARG A 23 -22.98 12.30 9.75
C ARG A 23 -23.04 12.07 8.24
N ALA A 24 -23.60 13.02 7.48
CA ALA A 24 -23.66 12.92 6.01
C ALA A 24 -22.30 13.07 5.32
N TYR A 25 -21.26 13.51 6.06
CA TYR A 25 -19.88 13.66 5.54
C TYR A 25 -18.89 12.64 6.14
N ALA A 26 -19.30 11.83 7.10
CA ALA A 26 -18.44 10.75 7.59
C ALA A 26 -18.36 9.66 6.53
N LEU A 27 -17.16 9.31 6.09
CA LEU A 27 -16.95 8.15 5.24
C LEU A 27 -17.39 6.90 6.00
N GLU A 28 -18.21 6.08 5.37
CA GLU A 28 -18.54 4.77 5.91
C GLU A 28 -17.27 3.91 5.86
N THR A 29 -16.84 3.42 7.04
CA THR A 29 -15.57 2.73 7.21
C THR A 29 -15.76 1.48 8.04
N LYS A 30 -15.14 0.38 7.61
CA LYS A 30 -15.06 -0.89 8.33
C LYS A 30 -13.61 -1.21 8.61
N HIS A 31 -13.23 -1.37 9.87
CA HIS A 31 -11.94 -1.91 10.23
C HIS A 31 -11.92 -3.43 10.01
N VAL A 32 -10.83 -3.96 9.48
CA VAL A 32 -10.72 -5.36 9.07
C VAL A 32 -9.37 -5.96 9.44
N ASP A 33 -9.39 -7.25 9.73
CA ASP A 33 -8.21 -8.08 9.90
C ASP A 33 -7.97 -8.87 8.61
N ILE A 34 -6.79 -8.71 8.03
CA ILE A 34 -6.36 -9.41 6.81
C ILE A 34 -5.26 -10.40 7.19
N TRP A 35 -5.45 -11.67 6.90
CA TRP A 35 -4.47 -12.69 7.23
C TRP A 35 -3.49 -12.92 6.08
N SER A 36 -2.21 -12.69 6.33
CA SER A 36 -1.11 -12.92 5.41
C SER A 36 -0.12 -13.92 5.99
N ASP A 37 -0.10 -15.12 5.44
CA ASP A 37 0.76 -16.24 5.91
C ASP A 37 0.75 -16.42 7.45
N GLY A 38 -0.45 -16.40 8.05
CA GLY A 38 -0.64 -16.57 9.48
C GLY A 38 -0.35 -15.36 10.35
N THR A 39 -0.02 -14.20 9.76
CA THR A 39 0.15 -12.93 10.46
C THR A 39 -1.02 -12.01 10.14
N ARG A 40 -1.63 -11.42 11.16
CA ARG A 40 -2.76 -10.51 11.02
C ARG A 40 -2.26 -9.11 10.63
N MET A 41 -2.78 -8.61 9.52
CA MET A 41 -2.61 -7.21 9.10
C MET A 41 -3.85 -6.41 9.48
N SER A 42 -3.63 -5.18 9.93
CA SER A 42 -4.67 -4.20 10.21
C SER A 42 -5.03 -3.44 8.93
N GLY A 43 -6.31 -3.42 8.58
CA GLY A 43 -6.82 -2.74 7.39
C GLY A 43 -8.09 -1.93 7.64
N ASP A 44 -8.40 -1.02 6.73
CA ASP A 44 -9.66 -0.28 6.71
C ASP A 44 -10.26 -0.33 5.30
N ILE A 45 -11.56 -0.65 5.22
CA ILE A 45 -12.35 -0.52 4.00
C ILE A 45 -13.22 0.73 4.13
N PHE A 46 -13.23 1.52 3.07
CA PHE A 46 -14.04 2.72 2.91
C PHE A 46 -15.04 2.52 1.78
N PHE A 47 -16.29 2.85 2.05
CA PHE A 47 -17.38 2.69 1.10
C PHE A 47 -17.80 4.04 0.50
N PRO A 48 -18.16 4.09 -0.80
CA PRO A 48 -18.66 5.31 -1.43
C PRO A 48 -20.04 5.69 -0.90
N LEU A 49 -20.38 6.98 -0.97
CA LEU A 49 -21.71 7.45 -0.59
C LEU A 49 -22.78 6.76 -1.44
N GLY A 50 -23.79 6.22 -0.76
CA GLY A 50 -24.86 5.44 -1.39
C GLY A 50 -24.43 4.03 -1.80
N PHE A 51 -23.37 3.50 -1.18
CA PHE A 51 -22.99 2.10 -1.34
C PHE A 51 -24.17 1.17 -1.13
N ASN A 52 -24.32 0.21 -2.01
CA ASN A 52 -25.30 -0.86 -1.92
C ASN A 52 -24.59 -2.19 -2.12
N ILE A 53 -24.68 -3.06 -1.13
CA ILE A 53 -24.03 -4.36 -1.09
C ILE A 53 -24.51 -5.31 -2.21
N ASP A 54 -25.75 -5.12 -2.67
CA ASP A 54 -26.35 -5.94 -3.75
C ASP A 54 -25.86 -5.52 -5.15
N VAL A 55 -25.08 -4.43 -5.24
CA VAL A 55 -24.55 -3.91 -6.51
C VAL A 55 -23.06 -4.01 -6.52
N PRO A 56 -22.44 -4.79 -7.43
CA PRO A 56 -20.98 -4.88 -7.53
C PRO A 56 -20.32 -3.51 -7.82
N ASN A 57 -19.41 -3.08 -6.95
CA ASN A 57 -18.73 -1.80 -7.04
C ASN A 57 -17.23 -1.98 -7.35
N PRO A 58 -16.64 -1.12 -8.19
CA PRO A 58 -15.20 -1.16 -8.42
C PRO A 58 -14.43 -0.78 -7.16
N ALA A 59 -13.29 -1.43 -6.96
CA ALA A 59 -12.50 -1.26 -5.75
C ALA A 59 -11.03 -0.93 -6.03
N ILE A 60 -10.36 -0.31 -5.07
CA ILE A 60 -8.95 0.06 -5.15
C ILE A 60 -8.23 -0.39 -3.87
N ILE A 61 -7.13 -1.10 -4.03
CA ILE A 61 -6.19 -1.35 -2.95
C ILE A 61 -5.10 -0.29 -3.01
N MET A 62 -4.85 0.39 -1.89
CA MET A 62 -3.79 1.37 -1.75
C MET A 62 -2.65 0.84 -0.90
N ALA A 63 -1.44 0.85 -1.45
CA ALA A 63 -0.23 0.40 -0.78
C ALA A 63 0.73 1.58 -0.55
N HIS A 64 1.08 1.83 0.72
CA HIS A 64 2.01 2.89 1.10
C HIS A 64 3.47 2.54 0.78
N GLY A 65 4.30 3.55 0.57
CA GLY A 65 5.73 3.39 0.30
C GLY A 65 6.55 3.00 1.54
N TRP A 66 7.86 3.04 1.38
CA TRP A 66 8.82 2.77 2.45
C TRP A 66 8.56 3.65 3.68
N GLY A 67 8.32 3.04 4.83
CA GLY A 67 8.06 3.73 6.10
C GLY A 67 6.77 4.56 6.13
N GLY A 68 5.88 4.39 5.14
CA GLY A 68 4.56 4.99 5.13
C GLY A 68 3.59 4.27 6.06
N LYS A 69 2.40 4.86 6.20
CA LYS A 69 1.36 4.39 7.11
C LYS A 69 0.01 4.35 6.42
N ARG A 70 -0.81 3.37 6.78
CA ARG A 70 -2.22 3.29 6.37
C ARG A 70 -2.98 4.56 6.74
N SER A 71 -2.74 5.10 7.94
CA SER A 71 -3.40 6.30 8.45
C SER A 71 -3.17 7.54 7.58
N ASP A 72 -2.00 7.67 6.93
CA ASP A 72 -1.73 8.76 5.99
C ASP A 72 -2.52 8.58 4.68
N LEU A 73 -2.63 7.35 4.17
CA LEU A 73 -3.47 7.05 3.01
C LEU A 73 -4.94 7.39 3.32
N ASN A 74 -5.44 6.96 4.47
CA ASN A 74 -6.80 7.19 4.93
C ASN A 74 -7.14 8.68 5.01
N ARG A 75 -6.21 9.47 5.55
CA ARG A 75 -6.41 10.90 5.75
C ARG A 75 -6.37 11.71 4.46
N TYR A 76 -5.42 11.41 3.58
CA TYR A 76 -5.13 12.31 2.45
C TYR A 76 -5.67 11.79 1.12
N PHE A 77 -5.52 10.51 0.81
CA PHE A 77 -5.83 9.97 -0.51
C PHE A 77 -7.23 9.37 -0.58
N VAL A 78 -7.59 8.49 0.35
CA VAL A 78 -8.86 7.76 0.36
C VAL A 78 -10.09 8.63 0.07
N PRO A 79 -10.28 9.82 0.68
CA PRO A 79 -11.49 10.63 0.45
C PRO A 79 -11.74 10.99 -1.01
N LYS A 80 -10.67 11.13 -1.82
CA LYS A 80 -10.79 11.47 -3.25
C LYS A 80 -11.36 10.31 -4.07
N PHE A 81 -10.93 9.08 -3.75
CA PHE A 81 -11.36 7.87 -4.46
C PHE A 81 -12.76 7.42 -4.03
N VAL A 82 -13.05 7.49 -2.74
CA VAL A 82 -14.38 7.21 -2.19
C VAL A 82 -15.41 8.19 -2.77
N LYS A 83 -15.09 9.49 -2.84
CA LYS A 83 -15.92 10.51 -3.50
C LYS A 83 -16.14 10.22 -4.98
N ALA A 84 -15.15 9.62 -5.65
CA ALA A 84 -15.27 9.17 -7.03
C ALA A 84 -16.06 7.86 -7.17
N GLY A 85 -16.55 7.26 -6.07
CA GLY A 85 -17.43 6.09 -6.03
C GLY A 85 -16.69 4.75 -6.11
N PHE A 86 -15.48 4.67 -5.54
CA PHE A 86 -14.74 3.44 -5.36
C PHE A 86 -14.84 2.94 -3.92
N ILE A 87 -14.92 1.63 -3.74
CA ILE A 87 -14.53 1.00 -2.48
C ILE A 87 -13.01 1.11 -2.39
N VAL A 88 -12.48 1.47 -1.22
CA VAL A 88 -11.02 1.60 -1.03
C VAL A 88 -10.58 0.77 0.15
N LEU A 89 -9.63 -0.14 -0.06
CA LEU A 89 -8.95 -0.89 0.97
C LEU A 89 -7.54 -0.31 1.20
N THR A 90 -7.23 -0.01 2.45
CA THR A 90 -5.89 0.34 2.92
C THR A 90 -5.48 -0.61 4.03
N PHE A 91 -4.19 -0.84 4.20
CA PHE A 91 -3.67 -1.72 5.25
C PHE A 91 -2.25 -1.32 5.65
N ASP A 92 -1.84 -1.72 6.84
CA ASP A 92 -0.44 -1.69 7.27
C ASP A 92 0.21 -3.04 6.97
N TYR A 93 1.41 -3.03 6.39
CA TYR A 93 2.18 -4.25 6.15
C TYR A 93 2.49 -4.98 7.46
N ARG A 94 2.73 -6.29 7.39
CA ARG A 94 3.17 -7.10 8.53
C ARG A 94 4.35 -6.43 9.24
N GLY A 95 4.26 -6.31 10.57
CA GLY A 95 5.28 -5.69 11.40
C GLY A 95 5.29 -4.16 11.38
N TRP A 96 4.29 -3.52 10.77
CA TRP A 96 4.13 -2.07 10.74
C TRP A 96 2.89 -1.63 11.48
N GLU A 97 2.94 -0.45 12.11
CA GLU A 97 1.83 0.21 12.83
C GLU A 97 0.98 -0.78 13.64
N ASP A 98 -0.32 -0.95 13.28
CA ASP A 98 -1.29 -1.78 14.00
C ASP A 98 -1.29 -3.26 13.54
N SER A 99 -0.49 -3.62 12.54
CA SER A 99 -0.35 -5.00 12.09
C SER A 99 0.51 -5.83 13.02
N ASP A 100 0.17 -7.11 13.17
CA ASP A 100 0.97 -8.06 13.91
C ASP A 100 2.31 -8.31 13.21
N SER A 101 3.22 -8.96 13.92
CA SER A 101 4.57 -9.22 13.46
C SER A 101 4.84 -10.70 13.35
N ARG A 102 5.67 -11.09 12.40
CA ARG A 102 6.35 -12.38 12.49
C ARG A 102 7.27 -12.39 13.71
N LEU A 103 7.50 -13.58 14.24
CA LEU A 103 8.26 -13.76 15.47
C LEU A 103 9.57 -14.52 15.18
N VAL A 104 10.61 -14.16 15.92
CA VAL A 104 11.87 -14.91 16.01
C VAL A 104 11.93 -15.53 17.40
N ILE A 105 11.83 -16.84 17.48
CA ILE A 105 11.93 -17.59 18.75
C ILE A 105 13.32 -17.39 19.34
N ILE A 106 13.36 -17.14 20.65
CA ILE A 106 14.61 -16.96 21.41
C ILE A 106 14.74 -18.12 22.39
N GLY A 107 15.93 -18.70 22.47
CA GLY A 107 16.24 -19.83 23.35
C GLY A 107 16.10 -21.18 22.66
N ASP A 108 15.88 -22.22 23.45
CA ASP A 108 15.78 -23.59 22.99
C ASP A 108 14.48 -23.84 22.20
N GLN A 109 14.46 -24.90 21.42
CA GLN A 109 13.27 -25.29 20.68
C GLN A 109 12.14 -25.65 21.67
N PRO A 110 10.95 -25.04 21.56
CA PRO A 110 9.86 -25.31 22.48
C PRO A 110 9.29 -26.72 22.30
N GLU A 111 8.71 -27.26 23.37
CA GLU A 111 7.85 -28.42 23.28
C GLU A 111 6.54 -28.01 22.60
N ILE A 112 6.09 -28.87 21.67
CA ILE A 112 4.84 -28.71 20.94
C ILE A 112 3.82 -29.62 21.59
N ASP A 113 2.70 -29.07 22.05
CA ASP A 113 1.62 -29.86 22.64
C ASP A 113 0.82 -30.64 21.56
N GLN A 114 -0.15 -31.44 22.02
CA GLN A 114 -0.99 -32.27 21.15
C GLN A 114 -1.88 -31.46 20.17
N ASN A 115 -2.08 -30.16 20.43
CA ASN A 115 -2.85 -29.25 19.60
C ASN A 115 -1.95 -28.47 18.62
N GLY A 116 -0.62 -28.66 18.69
CA GLY A 116 0.35 -27.88 17.94
C GLY A 116 0.67 -26.53 18.58
N GLU A 117 0.28 -26.30 19.82
CA GLU A 117 0.53 -25.04 20.54
C GLU A 117 1.89 -25.06 21.23
N ILE A 118 2.52 -23.88 21.29
CA ILE A 118 3.82 -23.67 21.92
C ILE A 118 3.79 -22.43 22.81
N ASN A 119 4.62 -22.43 23.85
CA ASN A 119 4.85 -21.26 24.69
C ASN A 119 6.33 -20.86 24.61
N VAL A 120 6.61 -19.67 24.07
CA VAL A 120 7.97 -19.23 23.74
C VAL A 120 8.23 -17.79 24.11
N TYR A 121 9.52 -17.51 24.33
CA TYR A 121 10.02 -16.14 24.25
C TYR A 121 10.40 -15.84 22.80
N ALA A 122 9.94 -14.68 22.29
CA ALA A 122 10.18 -14.30 20.90
C ALA A 122 10.45 -12.80 20.78
N LYS A 123 11.24 -12.43 19.75
CA LYS A 123 11.34 -11.05 19.25
C LYS A 123 10.32 -10.85 18.14
N ALA A 124 9.63 -9.73 18.15
CA ALA A 124 8.79 -9.31 17.04
C ALA A 124 9.65 -8.69 15.92
N ILE A 125 9.40 -9.10 14.66
CA ILE A 125 10.02 -8.48 13.48
C ILE A 125 9.21 -7.23 13.15
N ARG A 126 9.68 -6.07 13.63
CA ARG A 126 8.99 -4.78 13.46
C ARG A 126 9.80 -3.86 12.55
N GLU A 127 9.07 -3.05 11.77
CA GLU A 127 9.60 -1.98 10.93
C GLU A 127 10.72 -2.46 9.98
N VAL A 128 10.57 -3.69 9.46
CA VAL A 128 11.47 -4.24 8.45
C VAL A 128 10.86 -4.04 7.07
N VAL A 129 11.61 -3.39 6.17
CA VAL A 129 11.23 -3.29 4.76
C VAL A 129 11.69 -4.56 4.05
N ASP A 130 10.76 -5.49 3.94
CA ASP A 130 10.92 -6.79 3.31
C ASP A 130 10.04 -6.85 2.06
N PRO A 131 10.61 -6.72 0.85
CA PRO A 131 9.81 -6.65 -0.37
C PRO A 131 9.05 -7.93 -0.67
N ILE A 132 9.52 -9.08 -0.19
CA ILE A 132 8.85 -10.37 -0.42
C ILE A 132 7.61 -10.44 0.46
N ASP A 133 7.75 -10.11 1.75
CA ASP A 133 6.61 -10.04 2.65
C ASP A 133 5.60 -8.97 2.21
N GLN A 134 6.07 -7.78 1.86
CA GLN A 134 5.20 -6.67 1.46
C GLN A 134 4.41 -6.96 0.17
N THR A 135 5.02 -7.63 -0.81
CA THR A 135 4.26 -8.06 -1.99
C THR A 135 3.28 -9.18 -1.66
N ARG A 136 3.64 -10.11 -0.76
CA ARG A 136 2.72 -11.16 -0.29
C ARG A 136 1.53 -10.56 0.46
N ASP A 137 1.76 -9.50 1.23
CA ASP A 137 0.71 -8.76 1.93
C ASP A 137 -0.29 -8.11 0.97
N ILE A 138 0.16 -7.60 -0.18
CA ILE A 138 -0.74 -7.06 -1.22
C ILE A 138 -1.56 -8.19 -1.87
N PHE A 139 -0.99 -9.38 -2.13
CA PHE A 139 -1.76 -10.53 -2.59
C PHE A 139 -2.84 -10.92 -1.58
N SER A 140 -2.49 -10.98 -0.29
CA SER A 140 -3.48 -11.28 0.77
C SER A 140 -4.56 -10.21 0.90
N ALA A 141 -4.21 -8.93 0.69
CA ALA A 141 -5.19 -7.84 0.63
C ALA A 141 -6.12 -7.98 -0.59
N LEU A 142 -5.61 -8.46 -1.72
CA LEU A 142 -6.40 -8.74 -2.92
C LEU A 142 -7.34 -9.93 -2.68
N ASP A 143 -6.83 -11.03 -2.10
CA ASP A 143 -7.65 -12.18 -1.72
C ASP A 143 -8.79 -11.77 -0.78
N PHE A 144 -8.47 -10.96 0.24
CA PHE A 144 -9.45 -10.44 1.20
C PHE A 144 -10.52 -9.60 0.50
N LEU A 145 -10.11 -8.65 -0.35
CA LEU A 145 -11.03 -7.74 -1.02
C LEU A 145 -11.95 -8.47 -2.00
N CYS A 146 -11.47 -9.52 -2.66
CA CYS A 146 -12.29 -10.37 -3.52
C CYS A 146 -13.38 -11.14 -2.76
N GLY A 147 -13.21 -11.36 -1.45
CA GLY A 147 -14.20 -11.97 -0.58
C GLY A 147 -15.16 -10.99 0.09
N GLU A 148 -14.96 -9.68 -0.07
CA GLU A 148 -15.81 -8.67 0.56
C GLU A 148 -17.08 -8.44 -0.26
N GLU A 149 -18.24 -8.45 0.41
CA GLU A 149 -19.54 -8.27 -0.23
C GLU A 149 -19.66 -6.89 -0.89
N GLY A 150 -20.28 -6.85 -2.07
CA GLY A 150 -20.47 -5.62 -2.85
C GLY A 150 -19.25 -5.18 -3.66
N VAL A 151 -18.13 -5.92 -3.62
CA VAL A 151 -16.96 -5.69 -4.48
C VAL A 151 -17.15 -6.38 -5.83
N ASP A 152 -16.82 -5.67 -6.90
CA ASP A 152 -16.70 -6.25 -8.23
C ASP A 152 -15.27 -6.76 -8.45
N THR A 153 -15.11 -8.08 -8.43
CA THR A 153 -13.81 -8.74 -8.54
C THR A 153 -13.13 -8.58 -9.89
N GLU A 154 -13.88 -8.20 -10.94
CA GLU A 154 -13.35 -7.91 -12.27
C GLU A 154 -12.89 -6.45 -12.42
N ARG A 155 -13.15 -5.59 -11.40
CA ARG A 155 -12.84 -4.16 -11.43
C ARG A 155 -12.06 -3.71 -10.21
N ILE A 156 -10.94 -4.40 -9.92
CA ILE A 156 -10.02 -4.05 -8.82
C ILE A 156 -8.80 -3.34 -9.38
N GLY A 157 -8.49 -2.16 -8.84
CA GLY A 157 -7.30 -1.38 -9.15
C GLY A 157 -6.25 -1.46 -8.05
N LEU A 158 -4.97 -1.39 -8.43
CA LEU A 158 -3.86 -1.22 -7.49
C LEU A 158 -3.27 0.18 -7.60
N TRP A 159 -3.20 0.87 -6.48
CA TRP A 159 -2.53 2.15 -6.31
C TRP A 159 -1.31 1.98 -5.41
N GLY A 160 -0.13 2.35 -5.92
CA GLY A 160 1.11 2.26 -5.16
C GLY A 160 2.00 3.48 -5.33
N THR A 161 2.71 3.84 -4.26
CA THR A 161 3.60 5.00 -4.23
C THR A 161 5.00 4.63 -3.75
N SER A 162 6.03 5.28 -4.29
CA SER A 162 7.43 5.10 -3.89
C SER A 162 7.85 3.62 -3.99
N TYR A 163 8.24 3.01 -2.88
CA TYR A 163 8.62 1.61 -2.86
C TYR A 163 7.48 0.69 -3.32
N SER A 164 6.25 0.97 -2.89
CA SER A 164 5.06 0.19 -3.29
C SER A 164 4.56 0.50 -4.70
N GLY A 165 5.05 1.57 -5.33
CA GLY A 165 4.88 1.74 -6.77
C GLY A 165 5.51 0.59 -7.58
N GLY A 166 6.59 -0.01 -7.06
CA GLY A 166 7.14 -1.25 -7.61
C GLY A 166 6.33 -2.48 -7.23
N HIS A 167 5.84 -2.55 -5.99
CA HIS A 167 5.05 -3.70 -5.53
C HIS A 167 3.80 -3.90 -6.38
N VAL A 168 3.06 -2.83 -6.71
CA VAL A 168 1.84 -2.95 -7.52
C VAL A 168 2.12 -3.42 -8.95
N ILE A 169 3.28 -3.09 -9.53
CA ILE A 169 3.73 -3.66 -10.80
C ILE A 169 4.04 -5.15 -10.66
N TYR A 170 4.76 -5.52 -9.59
CA TYR A 170 5.12 -6.91 -9.33
C TYR A 170 3.88 -7.79 -9.12
N VAL A 171 2.93 -7.35 -8.31
CA VAL A 171 1.68 -8.08 -7.99
C VAL A 171 0.82 -8.21 -9.24
N ALA A 172 0.54 -7.11 -9.93
CA ALA A 172 -0.31 -7.12 -11.13
C ALA A 172 0.28 -7.94 -12.30
N ALA A 173 1.60 -8.14 -12.33
CA ALA A 173 2.23 -9.02 -13.31
C ALA A 173 2.01 -10.52 -13.02
N GLN A 174 1.47 -10.87 -11.87
CA GLN A 174 1.32 -12.25 -11.38
C GLN A 174 -0.12 -12.59 -10.97
N ASP A 175 -1.02 -11.61 -10.96
CA ASP A 175 -2.41 -11.79 -10.58
C ASP A 175 -3.34 -11.12 -11.58
N ASP A 176 -4.16 -11.91 -12.24
CA ASP A 176 -5.07 -11.49 -13.31
C ASP A 176 -6.35 -10.78 -12.83
N ARG A 177 -6.60 -10.77 -11.52
CA ARG A 177 -7.70 -10.01 -10.91
C ARG A 177 -7.46 -8.51 -10.89
N VAL A 178 -6.22 -8.06 -11.11
CA VAL A 178 -5.89 -6.63 -11.20
C VAL A 178 -6.32 -6.08 -12.55
N ALA A 179 -7.26 -5.15 -12.56
CA ALA A 179 -7.83 -4.58 -13.76
C ALA A 179 -7.23 -3.22 -14.19
N ALA A 180 -6.58 -2.49 -13.29
CA ALA A 180 -5.86 -1.24 -13.61
C ALA A 180 -4.80 -0.92 -12.55
N ILE A 181 -3.74 -0.19 -12.97
CA ILE A 181 -2.61 0.16 -12.11
C ILE A 181 -2.35 1.66 -12.15
N TYR A 182 -2.05 2.21 -10.96
CA TYR A 182 -1.42 3.50 -10.77
C TYR A 182 -0.15 3.34 -9.94
N SER A 183 0.99 3.75 -10.48
CA SER A 183 2.30 3.66 -9.84
C SER A 183 2.98 5.01 -9.89
N GLN A 184 3.28 5.63 -8.71
CA GLN A 184 3.93 6.93 -8.67
C GLN A 184 5.28 6.90 -7.97
N VAL A 185 6.23 7.70 -8.48
CA VAL A 185 7.63 7.87 -7.99
C VAL A 185 8.25 6.55 -7.57
N SER A 186 8.18 5.57 -8.46
CA SER A 186 8.31 4.17 -8.10
C SER A 186 9.74 3.62 -8.17
N TYR A 187 10.13 2.84 -7.14
CA TYR A 187 11.31 1.98 -7.21
C TYR A 187 10.99 0.66 -7.90
N GLN A 188 11.68 0.35 -8.98
CA GLN A 188 11.40 -0.82 -9.82
C GLN A 188 12.51 -1.88 -9.80
N GLY A 189 13.37 -1.82 -8.77
CA GLY A 189 14.47 -2.78 -8.63
C GLY A 189 15.64 -2.56 -9.59
N ASN A 190 15.63 -1.51 -10.41
CA ASN A 190 16.69 -1.18 -11.35
C ASN A 190 17.64 -0.12 -10.78
N GLY A 191 17.99 -0.30 -9.54
CA GLY A 191 18.95 0.53 -8.82
C GLY A 191 20.32 -0.14 -8.70
N ARG A 192 21.28 0.67 -8.37
CA ARG A 192 22.72 0.43 -8.36
C ARG A 192 23.15 -0.96 -7.91
N ASN A 193 23.75 -1.73 -8.81
CA ASN A 193 24.54 -2.94 -8.52
C ASN A 193 25.78 -2.68 -7.62
N ILE A 194 25.99 -1.46 -7.14
CA ILE A 194 27.18 -1.02 -6.42
C ILE A 194 27.40 -1.77 -5.10
N ARG A 195 26.31 -2.33 -4.53
CA ARG A 195 26.37 -3.05 -3.24
C ARG A 195 26.04 -4.54 -3.35
N LYS A 196 26.02 -5.12 -4.54
CA LYS A 196 25.61 -6.52 -4.74
C LYS A 196 26.40 -7.50 -3.87
N ASN A 197 27.71 -7.32 -3.77
CA ASN A 197 28.56 -8.17 -2.93
C ASN A 197 28.26 -7.97 -1.43
N PHE A 198 28.00 -6.74 -1.01
CA PHE A 198 27.60 -6.44 0.36
C PHE A 198 26.25 -7.13 0.69
N TYR A 199 25.25 -7.04 -0.17
CA TYR A 199 23.94 -7.70 0.06
C TYR A 199 24.08 -9.24 0.09
N ARG A 200 24.92 -9.81 -0.78
CA ARG A 200 25.22 -11.25 -0.76
C ARG A 200 25.93 -11.66 0.54
N GLN A 201 26.87 -10.87 1.00
CA GLN A 201 27.55 -11.13 2.27
C GLN A 201 26.56 -11.09 3.45
N ARG A 202 25.65 -10.11 3.49
CA ARG A 202 24.59 -10.05 4.50
C ARG A 202 23.68 -11.29 4.44
N ALA A 203 23.34 -11.78 3.24
CA ALA A 203 22.56 -12.99 3.08
C ALA A 203 23.27 -14.23 3.65
N ILE A 204 24.57 -14.35 3.39
CA ILE A 204 25.41 -15.45 3.92
C ILE A 204 25.46 -15.39 5.45
N GLU A 205 25.75 -14.23 6.02
CA GLU A 205 25.87 -14.04 7.47
C GLU A 205 24.56 -14.32 8.19
N LYS A 206 23.44 -13.87 7.61
CA LYS A 206 22.10 -14.15 8.12
C LYS A 206 21.78 -15.65 8.08
N ALA A 207 22.02 -16.34 6.96
CA ALA A 207 21.78 -17.77 6.81
C ALA A 207 22.64 -18.62 7.75
N ARG A 208 23.81 -18.13 8.14
CA ARG A 208 24.73 -18.78 9.10
C ARG A 208 24.44 -18.42 10.56
N GLY A 209 23.47 -17.56 10.83
CA GLY A 209 23.18 -17.08 12.19
C GLY A 209 24.28 -16.20 12.80
N VAL A 210 25.16 -15.63 11.96
CA VAL A 210 26.27 -14.76 12.41
C VAL A 210 25.75 -13.36 12.77
N ILE A 211 24.64 -12.96 12.16
CA ILE A 211 23.98 -11.68 12.41
C ILE A 211 22.52 -11.91 12.76
N ASP A 212 21.94 -10.94 13.51
CA ASP A 212 20.52 -10.95 13.86
C ASP A 212 19.66 -11.01 12.57
N PRO A 213 18.64 -11.86 12.51
CA PRO A 213 17.70 -11.89 11.39
C PRO A 213 16.93 -10.58 11.21
N ILE A 214 16.81 -9.76 12.26
CA ILE A 214 16.21 -8.43 12.19
C ILE A 214 17.30 -7.43 11.78
N PRO A 215 17.16 -6.74 10.63
CA PRO A 215 18.15 -5.77 10.16
C PRO A 215 18.37 -4.63 11.16
N GLN A 216 19.62 -4.26 11.40
CA GLN A 216 20.01 -3.18 12.30
C GLN A 216 21.42 -2.66 12.00
N GLY A 217 21.80 -1.55 12.61
CA GLY A 217 23.12 -0.97 12.45
C GLY A 217 23.42 -0.56 11.00
N ILE A 218 24.38 -1.22 10.35
CA ILE A 218 24.79 -0.90 8.96
C ILE A 218 23.70 -1.15 7.91
N ASP A 219 22.65 -1.87 8.25
CA ASP A 219 21.51 -2.11 7.37
C ASP A 219 20.55 -0.92 7.34
N ILE A 220 20.65 0.00 8.30
CA ILE A 220 19.77 1.18 8.40
C ILE A 220 20.10 2.19 7.29
N ILE A 221 19.07 2.71 6.64
CA ILE A 221 19.21 3.81 5.70
C ILE A 221 18.88 5.11 6.44
N PRO A 222 19.85 6.02 6.58
CA PRO A 222 19.62 7.30 7.28
C PRO A 222 18.41 8.07 6.71
N LYS A 223 17.59 8.63 7.59
CA LYS A 223 16.39 9.44 7.29
C LYS A 223 15.20 8.65 6.74
N LEU A 224 15.28 7.33 6.58
CA LEU A 224 14.12 6.49 6.27
C LEU A 224 13.71 5.72 7.53
N LEU A 225 12.40 5.62 7.76
CA LEU A 225 11.86 4.83 8.85
C LEU A 225 12.00 3.34 8.53
N GLY A 226 12.39 2.55 9.53
CA GLY A 226 12.57 1.11 9.40
C GLY A 226 13.87 0.68 8.73
N SER A 227 14.10 -0.60 8.71
CA SER A 227 15.35 -1.22 8.24
C SER A 227 15.11 -2.16 7.07
N PRO A 228 15.89 -2.06 5.96
CA PRO A 228 15.71 -2.95 4.82
C PRO A 228 16.27 -4.35 5.07
N ASP A 229 15.55 -5.37 4.62
CA ASP A 229 16.13 -6.70 4.44
C ASP A 229 16.96 -6.73 3.14
N LEU A 230 18.22 -6.35 3.25
CA LEU A 230 19.12 -6.22 2.11
C LEU A 230 19.33 -7.54 1.36
N ALA A 231 19.26 -8.68 2.07
CA ALA A 231 19.39 -9.99 1.46
C ALA A 231 18.23 -10.27 0.49
N LYS A 232 17.01 -9.94 0.88
CA LYS A 232 15.81 -10.11 0.07
C LYS A 232 15.68 -9.07 -1.05
N MET A 233 16.14 -7.85 -0.78
CA MET A 233 16.16 -6.79 -1.80
C MET A 233 17.06 -7.12 -3.00
N LEU A 234 18.06 -7.98 -2.85
CA LEU A 234 18.96 -8.36 -3.93
C LEU A 234 18.23 -8.98 -5.13
N GLY A 235 17.21 -9.80 -4.87
CA GLY A 235 16.42 -10.49 -5.88
C GLY A 235 15.13 -9.77 -6.28
N TYR A 236 14.77 -8.70 -5.58
CA TYR A 236 13.50 -8.01 -5.81
C TYR A 236 13.62 -6.97 -6.93
N ARG A 237 13.03 -7.28 -8.08
CA ARG A 237 13.10 -6.47 -9.30
C ARG A 237 11.75 -6.46 -10.03
N PRO A 238 10.81 -5.61 -9.65
CA PRO A 238 9.52 -5.48 -10.35
C PRO A 238 9.63 -5.28 -11.86
N ILE A 239 10.66 -4.54 -12.31
CA ILE A 239 10.90 -4.29 -13.74
C ILE A 239 11.04 -5.57 -14.56
N ASP A 240 11.58 -6.64 -13.97
CA ASP A 240 11.79 -7.92 -14.66
C ASP A 240 10.46 -8.63 -14.97
N TRP A 241 9.35 -8.18 -14.37
CA TRP A 241 8.01 -8.71 -14.55
C TRP A 241 7.11 -7.79 -15.40
N ALA A 242 7.53 -6.56 -15.67
CA ALA A 242 6.73 -5.54 -16.34
C ALA A 242 6.22 -5.98 -17.74
N TYR A 243 6.93 -6.90 -18.40
CA TYR A 243 6.52 -7.44 -19.70
C TYR A 243 5.23 -8.27 -19.66
N LYS A 244 4.82 -8.73 -18.46
CA LYS A 244 3.56 -9.48 -18.28
C LYS A 244 2.34 -8.58 -18.07
N ILE A 245 2.54 -7.28 -17.85
CA ILE A 245 1.43 -6.35 -17.64
C ILE A 245 0.64 -6.16 -18.93
N THR A 246 -0.64 -6.48 -18.88
CA THR A 246 -1.59 -6.35 -20.00
C THR A 246 -2.74 -5.38 -19.68
N VAL A 247 -2.82 -4.89 -18.45
CA VAL A 247 -3.89 -4.01 -17.96
C VAL A 247 -3.50 -2.53 -18.05
N PRO A 248 -4.49 -1.62 -18.14
CA PRO A 248 -4.24 -0.18 -18.15
C PRO A 248 -3.33 0.28 -17.01
N THR A 249 -2.20 0.92 -17.34
CA THR A 249 -1.18 1.32 -16.37
C THR A 249 -0.79 2.78 -16.52
N LEU A 250 -0.95 3.56 -15.44
CA LEU A 250 -0.43 4.93 -15.36
C LEU A 250 0.79 4.98 -14.44
N ILE A 251 1.91 5.44 -14.99
CA ILE A 251 3.14 5.67 -14.24
C ILE A 251 3.36 7.18 -14.14
N VAL A 252 3.57 7.65 -12.93
CA VAL A 252 3.81 9.06 -12.62
C VAL A 252 5.13 9.20 -11.88
N ASP A 253 6.00 10.07 -12.38
CA ASP A 253 7.29 10.37 -11.76
C ASP A 253 7.46 11.88 -11.53
N VAL A 254 8.58 12.25 -10.92
CA VAL A 254 9.05 13.64 -10.79
C VAL A 254 10.34 13.81 -11.59
N GLU A 255 10.60 15.02 -12.08
CA GLU A 255 11.72 15.26 -13.00
C GLU A 255 13.08 15.21 -12.29
N GLN A 256 13.15 15.69 -11.04
CA GLN A 256 14.35 15.72 -10.22
C GLN A 256 14.33 14.66 -9.13
N GLU A 257 13.92 13.41 -9.50
CA GLU A 257 13.91 12.27 -8.58
C GLU A 257 15.29 12.00 -7.98
N GLU A 258 15.43 12.21 -6.69
CA GLU A 258 16.71 12.17 -5.97
C GLU A 258 16.97 10.84 -5.26
N LEU A 259 15.95 10.02 -5.03
CA LEU A 259 16.13 8.75 -4.31
C LEU A 259 16.57 7.62 -5.25
N PHE A 260 16.04 7.61 -6.46
CA PHE A 260 16.40 6.62 -7.48
C PHE A 260 16.17 7.16 -8.89
N ASP A 261 17.04 6.77 -9.80
CA ASP A 261 17.01 7.24 -11.19
C ASP A 261 15.69 6.83 -11.87
N ARG A 262 14.76 7.78 -12.08
CA ARG A 262 13.47 7.53 -12.75
C ARG A 262 13.63 6.94 -14.14
N LYS A 263 14.71 7.28 -14.85
CA LYS A 263 14.98 6.76 -16.20
C LYS A 263 15.23 5.25 -16.19
N LYS A 264 15.78 4.73 -15.08
CA LYS A 264 16.01 3.30 -14.85
C LYS A 264 14.84 2.61 -14.16
N ASN A 265 13.93 3.36 -13.57
CA ASN A 265 12.78 2.83 -12.83
C ASN A 265 11.48 3.11 -13.60
N GLY A 266 10.68 4.09 -13.26
CA GLY A 266 9.35 4.30 -13.82
C GLY A 266 9.34 4.44 -15.35
N LEU A 267 10.24 5.23 -15.93
CA LEU A 267 10.32 5.38 -17.40
C LEU A 267 10.70 4.07 -18.10
N SER A 268 11.61 3.28 -17.52
CA SER A 268 11.98 1.98 -18.10
C SER A 268 10.81 1.00 -18.06
N VAL A 269 10.08 0.94 -16.95
CA VAL A 269 8.88 0.10 -16.82
C VAL A 269 7.79 0.54 -17.80
N TYR A 270 7.52 1.85 -17.92
CA TYR A 270 6.60 2.36 -18.93
C TYR A 270 6.99 1.91 -20.35
N ASN A 271 8.28 2.00 -20.70
CA ASN A 271 8.77 1.60 -22.03
C ASN A 271 8.59 0.10 -22.34
N ILE A 272 8.52 -0.74 -21.30
CA ILE A 272 8.19 -2.16 -21.46
C ILE A 272 6.67 -2.32 -21.61
N ILE A 273 5.89 -1.78 -20.69
CA ILE A 273 4.43 -1.97 -20.61
C ILE A 273 3.71 -1.42 -21.84
N LYS A 274 4.13 -0.27 -22.39
CA LYS A 274 3.46 0.39 -23.51
C LYS A 274 3.36 -0.47 -24.78
N ASN A 275 4.14 -1.55 -24.87
CA ASN A 275 4.09 -2.47 -26.00
C ASN A 275 2.99 -3.54 -25.82
N ASN A 276 2.48 -3.74 -24.60
CA ASN A 276 1.55 -4.83 -24.25
C ASN A 276 0.22 -4.32 -23.73
N ALA A 277 0.18 -3.11 -23.15
CA ALA A 277 -1.00 -2.57 -22.50
C ALA A 277 -1.21 -1.08 -22.80
N VAL A 278 -2.44 -0.63 -22.66
CA VAL A 278 -2.75 0.81 -22.63
C VAL A 278 -1.99 1.42 -21.47
N SER A 279 -1.07 2.33 -21.75
CA SER A 279 -0.27 2.93 -20.69
C SER A 279 0.00 4.41 -20.93
N LYS A 280 0.24 5.13 -19.85
CA LYS A 280 0.60 6.55 -19.86
C LYS A 280 1.76 6.78 -18.91
N TYR A 281 2.70 7.62 -19.31
CA TYR A 281 3.77 8.15 -18.47
C TYR A 281 3.55 9.66 -18.28
N HIS A 282 3.61 10.12 -17.05
CA HIS A 282 3.48 11.53 -16.71
C HIS A 282 4.57 11.96 -15.74
N THR A 283 5.08 13.17 -15.87
CA THR A 283 6.05 13.73 -14.92
C THR A 283 5.58 15.06 -14.38
N PHE A 284 5.87 15.32 -13.12
CA PHE A 284 5.78 16.64 -12.50
C PHE A 284 7.18 17.20 -12.28
N PRO A 285 7.37 18.52 -12.34
CA PRO A 285 8.59 19.13 -11.86
C PRO A 285 8.82 18.81 -10.38
N GLY A 286 10.07 18.93 -9.89
CA GLY A 286 10.38 18.76 -8.46
C GLY A 286 10.97 17.41 -8.09
N THR A 287 11.08 17.18 -6.79
CA THR A 287 11.76 16.06 -6.15
C THR A 287 10.77 14.99 -5.67
N HIS A 288 11.28 13.85 -5.16
CA HIS A 288 10.47 12.71 -4.73
C HIS A 288 9.29 13.08 -3.84
N TYR A 289 9.54 13.94 -2.85
CA TYR A 289 8.52 14.30 -1.86
C TYR A 289 7.53 15.35 -2.35
N ASP A 290 7.83 16.12 -3.42
CA ASP A 290 6.92 17.14 -3.94
C ASP A 290 5.61 16.54 -4.48
N ILE A 291 5.62 15.24 -4.85
CA ILE A 291 4.41 14.51 -5.26
C ILE A 291 3.37 14.42 -4.14
N TYR A 292 3.79 14.43 -2.86
CA TYR A 292 2.92 14.34 -1.68
C TYR A 292 2.50 15.70 -1.12
N TYR A 293 3.13 16.79 -1.59
CA TYR A 293 2.88 18.15 -1.11
C TYR A 293 2.42 19.05 -2.25
N GLN A 294 3.34 19.57 -3.03
CA GLN A 294 3.07 20.53 -4.09
C GLN A 294 2.17 19.98 -5.19
N TYR A 295 2.38 18.71 -5.58
CA TYR A 295 1.65 18.06 -6.66
C TYR A 295 0.60 17.06 -6.17
N PHE A 296 0.31 17.03 -4.87
CA PHE A 296 -0.64 16.10 -4.28
C PHE A 296 -2.01 16.11 -4.98
N GLU A 297 -2.62 17.27 -5.12
CA GLU A 297 -3.94 17.39 -5.76
C GLU A 297 -3.90 16.97 -7.25
N ALA A 298 -2.87 17.38 -7.97
CA ALA A 298 -2.75 17.09 -9.40
C ALA A 298 -2.49 15.59 -9.64
N SER A 299 -1.57 14.97 -8.90
CA SER A 299 -1.24 13.55 -9.03
C SER A 299 -2.40 12.66 -8.59
N THR A 300 -3.07 13.01 -7.49
CA THR A 300 -4.24 12.26 -7.01
C THR A 300 -5.41 12.35 -7.98
N ASN A 301 -5.66 13.53 -8.57
CA ASN A 301 -6.70 13.69 -9.58
C ASN A 301 -6.40 12.87 -10.84
N LEU A 302 -5.13 12.78 -11.27
CA LEU A 302 -4.72 11.91 -12.37
C LEU A 302 -5.01 10.43 -12.06
N ALA A 303 -4.71 9.99 -10.84
CA ALA A 303 -5.00 8.63 -10.39
C ALA A 303 -6.51 8.33 -10.40
N VAL A 304 -7.32 9.24 -9.83
CA VAL A 304 -8.79 9.12 -9.82
C VAL A 304 -9.34 9.03 -11.24
N GLN A 305 -8.92 9.95 -12.13
CA GLN A 305 -9.38 9.95 -13.53
C GLN A 305 -8.97 8.67 -14.26
N TRP A 306 -7.78 8.12 -13.95
CA TRP A 306 -7.32 6.87 -14.52
C TRP A 306 -8.24 5.71 -14.14
N PHE A 307 -8.50 5.54 -12.86
CA PHE A 307 -9.37 4.46 -12.39
C PHE A 307 -10.83 4.66 -12.80
N VAL A 308 -11.34 5.89 -12.83
CA VAL A 308 -12.70 6.17 -13.38
C VAL A 308 -12.78 5.72 -14.82
N LYS A 309 -11.77 5.96 -15.62
CA LYS A 309 -11.77 5.58 -17.05
C LYS A 309 -11.73 4.08 -17.28
N TYR A 310 -11.05 3.32 -16.43
CA TYR A 310 -10.78 1.91 -16.72
C TYR A 310 -11.49 0.92 -15.80
N LEU A 311 -12.06 1.37 -14.68
CA LEU A 311 -12.80 0.53 -13.75
C LEU A 311 -14.30 0.88 -13.66
N LYS A 312 -14.73 1.99 -14.27
CA LYS A 312 -16.16 2.39 -14.34
C LYS A 312 -16.67 2.38 -15.76
#